data_c9e1655ef0f64010a271151e7a70a21a
#
_entry.id   c9e1655ef0f64010a271151e7a70a21a
#
_cell.length_a   1.000
_cell.length_b   1.000
_cell.length_c   1.000
_cell.angle_alpha   90.00
_cell.angle_beta   90.00
_cell.angle_gamma   90.00
#
_symmetry.space_group_name_H-M   'P 1'
#
loop_
_entity.id
_entity.type
_entity.pdbx_description
1 polymer ?
#
loop_
_entity_poly.entity_id
_entity_poly.type
_entity_poly.pdbx_seq_one_letter_code
_entity_poly.pdbx_strand_id
1 'polypeptide(L)'
;MPQPLDPSPADPSAAAAAEPGWEQADLLSLAFAAPPAPAVVPPAPEPEPVPVPAAQPVSLVPAGPSAPQRLLILDTETTGLDPAQHHCIEVGAVLFEVPHRAVLGQVSFLLPCDSNGAEAINGIDPAVSRLPQPWRSGLACFEALLESADVVLAHNAAFDRQWFGVGPLPAIHKPWLCSMEDLRWPAERQLRPNPSVR
;
A
#
# COMPACT_ATOMS: atom_id res chain seq x y z
N MET A 1 -49.77 -59.74 7.38
CA MET A 1 -49.49 -58.25 7.31
C MET A 1 -48.83 -57.88 8.60
N PRO A 2 -47.49 -57.68 8.64
CA PRO A 2 -46.83 -57.14 9.80
C PRO A 2 -46.84 -55.59 9.74
N GLN A 3 -47.05 -54.98 10.90
CA GLN A 3 -47.08 -53.53 11.08
C GLN A 3 -45.68 -52.94 11.04
N PRO A 4 -45.51 -51.67 10.59
CA PRO A 4 -44.24 -51.00 10.59
C PRO A 4 -43.87 -50.51 12.01
N LEU A 5 -42.58 -50.66 12.34
CA LEU A 5 -41.98 -50.22 13.59
C LEU A 5 -41.80 -48.69 13.56
N ASP A 6 -42.28 -48.09 14.66
CA ASP A 6 -42.13 -46.65 14.95
C ASP A 6 -40.65 -46.29 15.24
N PRO A 7 -40.08 -45.22 14.64
CA PRO A 7 -38.74 -44.81 15.00
C PRO A 7 -38.74 -44.03 16.32
N SER A 8 -37.92 -44.51 17.24
CA SER A 8 -37.62 -43.88 18.53
C SER A 8 -37.03 -42.46 18.34
N PRO A 9 -37.42 -41.50 19.20
CA PRO A 9 -36.85 -40.13 19.09
C PRO A 9 -35.39 -40.11 19.51
N ALA A 10 -34.59 -39.47 18.70
CA ALA A 10 -33.16 -39.20 18.95
C ALA A 10 -33.00 -38.22 20.12
N ASP A 11 -32.12 -38.59 21.02
CA ASP A 11 -31.65 -37.79 22.17
C ASP A 11 -30.94 -36.49 21.72
N PRO A 12 -31.35 -35.28 22.16
CA PRO A 12 -30.70 -34.03 21.80
C PRO A 12 -29.60 -33.63 22.81
N SER A 13 -28.81 -34.59 23.31
CA SER A 13 -27.72 -34.30 24.24
C SER A 13 -26.35 -34.69 23.67
N ALA A 14 -25.89 -33.98 22.61
CA ALA A 14 -24.49 -34.05 22.26
C ALA A 14 -24.02 -32.73 21.62
N ALA A 15 -23.05 -32.16 22.29
CA ALA A 15 -22.07 -31.19 21.80
C ALA A 15 -22.52 -29.73 21.58
N ALA A 16 -22.68 -29.00 22.67
CA ALA A 16 -22.32 -27.59 22.68
C ALA A 16 -20.78 -27.51 22.58
N ALA A 17 -20.27 -27.26 21.38
CA ALA A 17 -18.89 -26.85 21.19
C ALA A 17 -18.75 -25.49 21.85
N ALA A 18 -17.86 -25.39 22.85
CA ALA A 18 -17.50 -24.15 23.48
C ALA A 18 -16.86 -23.22 22.43
N GLU A 19 -17.53 -22.14 22.13
CA GLU A 19 -16.97 -21.00 21.43
C GLU A 19 -15.76 -20.51 22.25
N PRO A 20 -14.58 -20.26 21.63
CA PRO A 20 -13.48 -19.64 22.34
C PRO A 20 -13.90 -18.20 22.68
N GLY A 21 -14.24 -17.97 23.95
CA GLY A 21 -14.54 -16.64 24.47
C GLY A 21 -13.29 -15.78 24.38
N TRP A 22 -13.24 -14.87 23.43
CA TRP A 22 -12.33 -13.74 23.44
C TRP A 22 -12.83 -12.77 24.52
N GLU A 23 -12.21 -12.82 25.68
CA GLU A 23 -12.51 -11.83 26.73
C GLU A 23 -12.05 -10.45 26.26
N GLN A 24 -13.01 -9.65 25.86
CA GLN A 24 -12.84 -8.25 25.44
C GLN A 24 -12.20 -7.36 26.54
N ALA A 25 -12.11 -7.88 27.78
CA ALA A 25 -11.56 -7.20 28.93
C ALA A 25 -10.03 -6.99 28.85
N ASP A 26 -9.28 -7.87 28.20
CA ASP A 26 -7.82 -7.83 28.19
C ASP A 26 -7.24 -6.75 27.25
N LEU A 27 -7.90 -6.46 26.14
CA LEU A 27 -7.47 -5.42 25.21
C LEU A 27 -7.65 -4.00 25.77
N LEU A 28 -8.68 -3.77 26.57
CA LEU A 28 -8.88 -2.47 27.22
C LEU A 28 -7.92 -2.27 28.40
N SER A 29 -7.52 -3.34 29.09
CA SER A 29 -6.53 -3.27 30.19
C SER A 29 -5.13 -2.93 29.69
N LEU A 30 -4.75 -3.36 28.48
CA LEU A 30 -3.48 -2.99 27.86
C LEU A 30 -3.43 -1.53 27.39
N ALA A 31 -4.60 -0.95 27.03
CA ALA A 31 -4.67 0.43 26.54
C ALA A 31 -4.59 1.49 27.64
N PHE A 32 -4.83 1.13 28.90
CA PHE A 32 -4.90 2.06 30.03
C PHE A 32 -3.84 1.82 31.12
N ALA A 33 -2.85 0.95 30.88
CA ALA A 33 -1.68 0.90 31.75
C ALA A 33 -0.91 2.21 31.63
N ALA A 34 -0.99 3.06 32.65
CA ALA A 34 -0.22 4.30 32.66
C ALA A 34 1.27 3.99 32.48
N PRO A 35 1.95 4.69 31.55
CA PRO A 35 3.39 4.47 31.39
C PRO A 35 4.10 4.81 32.70
N PRO A 36 5.15 4.07 33.07
CA PRO A 36 5.96 4.40 34.24
C PRO A 36 6.46 5.85 34.10
N ALA A 37 6.40 6.59 35.20
CA ALA A 37 6.88 7.97 35.23
C ALA A 37 8.31 8.03 34.65
N PRO A 38 8.59 8.97 33.73
CA PRO A 38 9.93 9.10 33.17
C PRO A 38 10.94 9.35 34.29
N ALA A 39 11.99 8.54 34.32
CA ALA A 39 13.11 8.76 35.21
C ALA A 39 13.68 10.16 34.94
N VAL A 40 13.81 10.97 35.98
CA VAL A 40 14.43 12.31 35.88
C VAL A 40 15.89 12.10 35.54
N VAL A 41 16.23 12.23 34.27
CA VAL A 41 17.62 12.26 33.81
C VAL A 41 18.14 13.67 34.05
N PRO A 42 19.25 13.84 34.79
CA PRO A 42 19.83 15.17 34.98
C PRO A 42 20.21 15.75 33.58
N PRO A 43 20.06 17.07 33.40
CA PRO A 43 20.40 17.71 32.12
C PRO A 43 21.85 17.41 31.76
N ALA A 44 22.08 16.95 30.53
CA ALA A 44 23.41 16.78 30.00
C ALA A 44 24.12 18.13 29.97
N PRO A 45 25.44 18.17 30.19
CA PRO A 45 26.20 19.41 30.09
C PRO A 45 26.06 19.98 28.68
N GLU A 46 25.83 21.27 28.62
CA GLU A 46 25.67 22.02 27.36
C GLU A 46 26.95 21.85 26.52
N PRO A 47 26.84 21.43 25.25
CA PRO A 47 28.03 21.23 24.41
C PRO A 47 28.70 22.58 24.18
N GLU A 48 30.03 22.63 24.39
CA GLU A 48 30.80 23.80 24.07
C GLU A 48 30.64 24.20 22.58
N PRO A 49 30.58 25.50 22.26
CA PRO A 49 30.38 25.95 20.88
C PRO A 49 31.57 25.51 20.02
N VAL A 50 31.31 24.56 19.13
CA VAL A 50 32.28 24.14 18.10
C VAL A 50 32.49 25.31 17.13
N PRO A 51 33.72 25.75 16.80
CA PRO A 51 33.94 26.81 15.84
C PRO A 51 33.36 26.39 14.48
N VAL A 52 32.35 27.12 14.03
CA VAL A 52 31.76 26.94 12.70
C VAL A 52 32.79 27.36 11.66
N PRO A 53 33.26 26.49 10.75
CA PRO A 53 34.13 26.87 9.67
C PRO A 53 33.43 27.95 8.83
N ALA A 54 34.16 29.05 8.53
CA ALA A 54 33.66 30.11 7.65
C ALA A 54 33.13 29.49 6.34
N ALA A 55 31.85 29.75 6.03
CA ALA A 55 31.22 29.30 4.82
C ALA A 55 32.03 29.78 3.61
N GLN A 56 32.62 28.85 2.87
CA GLN A 56 33.22 29.15 1.59
C GLN A 56 32.10 29.56 0.61
N PRO A 57 32.32 30.55 -0.25
CA PRO A 57 31.33 30.96 -1.23
C PRO A 57 31.06 29.76 -2.15
N VAL A 58 29.85 29.21 -2.04
CA VAL A 58 29.39 28.15 -2.93
C VAL A 58 29.23 28.75 -4.30
N SER A 59 30.13 28.40 -5.23
CA SER A 59 29.98 28.76 -6.64
C SER A 59 28.65 28.18 -7.13
N LEU A 60 27.69 29.05 -7.47
CA LEU A 60 26.44 28.68 -8.09
C LEU A 60 26.72 28.19 -9.52
N VAL A 61 27.19 26.98 -9.66
CA VAL A 61 27.06 26.24 -10.92
C VAL A 61 25.58 26.15 -11.19
N PRO A 62 25.02 26.54 -12.36
CA PRO A 62 23.63 26.37 -12.66
C PRO A 62 23.33 24.90 -12.50
N ALA A 63 22.46 24.56 -11.54
CA ALA A 63 22.06 23.20 -11.28
C ALA A 63 21.34 22.69 -12.55
N GLY A 64 21.94 21.69 -13.19
CA GLY A 64 21.20 20.86 -14.15
C GLY A 64 19.94 20.33 -13.49
N PRO A 65 19.01 19.73 -14.23
CA PRO A 65 17.77 19.22 -13.66
C PRO A 65 18.12 18.36 -12.44
N SER A 66 17.67 18.80 -11.27
CA SER A 66 17.95 18.10 -10.02
C SER A 66 17.28 16.72 -10.08
N ALA A 67 18.00 15.70 -9.63
CA ALA A 67 17.41 14.36 -9.52
C ALA A 67 16.14 14.41 -8.65
N PRO A 68 15.11 13.62 -8.98
CA PRO A 68 13.87 13.60 -8.20
C PRO A 68 14.16 13.21 -6.75
N GLN A 69 13.57 13.94 -5.82
CA GLN A 69 13.75 13.72 -4.38
C GLN A 69 12.66 12.80 -3.82
N ARG A 70 11.47 12.81 -4.42
CA ARG A 70 10.32 12.03 -3.99
C ARG A 70 9.74 11.24 -5.14
N LEU A 71 9.64 9.93 -4.94
CA LEU A 71 9.05 8.99 -5.88
C LEU A 71 7.69 8.56 -5.35
N LEU A 72 6.66 8.57 -6.19
CA LEU A 72 5.45 7.81 -5.95
C LEU A 72 5.60 6.45 -6.62
N ILE A 73 5.89 5.43 -5.84
CA ILE A 73 5.95 4.04 -6.33
C ILE A 73 4.51 3.55 -6.39
N LEU A 74 4.06 3.10 -7.57
CA LEU A 74 2.68 2.83 -7.89
C LEU A 74 2.54 1.45 -8.53
N ASP A 75 1.44 0.78 -8.18
CA ASP A 75 1.02 -0.48 -8.80
C ASP A 75 -0.50 -0.53 -8.88
N THR A 76 -1.04 -1.20 -9.91
CA THR A 76 -2.49 -1.31 -10.14
C THR A 76 -2.90 -2.75 -10.40
N GLU A 77 -4.03 -3.17 -9.79
CA GLU A 77 -4.71 -4.40 -10.15
C GLU A 77 -5.95 -4.11 -10.98
N THR A 78 -6.23 -4.96 -11.96
CA THR A 78 -7.24 -4.70 -12.98
C THR A 78 -8.05 -5.95 -13.32
N THR A 79 -9.23 -5.76 -13.90
CA THR A 79 -10.07 -6.88 -14.36
C THR A 79 -9.63 -7.46 -15.70
N GLY A 80 -8.60 -6.88 -16.33
CA GLY A 80 -8.05 -7.30 -17.62
C GLY A 80 -7.05 -6.29 -18.17
N LEU A 81 -6.72 -6.36 -19.45
CA LEU A 81 -5.58 -5.63 -20.01
C LEU A 81 -5.94 -4.32 -20.73
N ASP A 82 -7.17 -4.18 -21.20
CA ASP A 82 -7.62 -3.07 -22.05
C ASP A 82 -8.57 -2.14 -21.26
N PRO A 83 -8.20 -0.89 -20.98
CA PRO A 83 -9.05 0.05 -20.23
C PRO A 83 -10.36 0.43 -20.93
N ALA A 84 -10.50 0.13 -22.23
CA ALA A 84 -11.77 0.31 -22.94
C ALA A 84 -12.82 -0.77 -22.60
N GLN A 85 -12.38 -1.92 -22.06
CA GLN A 85 -13.23 -3.08 -21.76
C GLN A 85 -13.17 -3.50 -20.29
N HIS A 86 -12.16 -3.05 -19.56
CA HIS A 86 -11.83 -3.49 -18.21
C HIS A 86 -11.67 -2.29 -17.27
N HIS A 87 -11.51 -2.58 -15.98
CA HIS A 87 -11.44 -1.58 -14.92
C HIS A 87 -10.23 -1.81 -14.03
N CYS A 88 -9.63 -0.71 -13.54
CA CYS A 88 -8.75 -0.77 -12.39
C CYS A 88 -9.60 -1.03 -11.14
N ILE A 89 -9.20 -2.00 -10.32
CA ILE A 89 -9.94 -2.44 -9.13
C ILE A 89 -9.13 -2.30 -7.84
N GLU A 90 -7.83 -2.09 -7.92
CA GLU A 90 -6.99 -1.72 -6.78
C GLU A 90 -5.90 -0.74 -7.22
N VAL A 91 -5.58 0.19 -6.33
CA VAL A 91 -4.42 1.07 -6.47
C VAL A 91 -3.59 0.97 -5.20
N GLY A 92 -2.32 0.58 -5.35
CA GLY A 92 -1.30 0.63 -4.31
C GLY A 92 -0.31 1.74 -4.60
N ALA A 93 0.03 2.57 -3.59
CA ALA A 93 1.01 3.63 -3.76
C ALA A 93 1.84 3.87 -2.50
N VAL A 94 3.13 4.15 -2.69
CA VAL A 94 4.09 4.49 -1.63
C VAL A 94 4.83 5.76 -2.03
N LEU A 95 4.75 6.80 -1.21
CA LEU A 95 5.57 7.99 -1.34
C LEU A 95 6.92 7.75 -0.65
N PHE A 96 7.99 7.71 -1.43
CA PHE A 96 9.35 7.44 -0.97
C PHE A 96 10.25 8.64 -1.16
N GLU A 97 10.94 9.02 -0.11
CA GLU A 97 11.95 10.08 -0.11
C GLU A 97 13.33 9.48 -0.33
N VAL A 98 14.00 9.92 -1.39
CA VAL A 98 15.24 9.32 -1.89
C VAL A 98 16.46 9.63 -1.02
N PRO A 99 16.74 10.89 -0.63
CA PRO A 99 17.92 11.24 0.16
C PRO A 99 18.01 10.48 1.48
N HIS A 100 16.92 10.39 2.24
CA HIS A 100 16.89 9.71 3.54
C HIS A 100 16.44 8.26 3.45
N ARG A 101 16.06 7.78 2.25
CA ARG A 101 15.59 6.41 2.02
C ARG A 101 14.39 6.07 2.90
N ALA A 102 13.45 6.98 3.01
CA ALA A 102 12.32 6.91 3.93
C ALA A 102 10.98 6.82 3.20
N VAL A 103 10.06 6.01 3.71
CA VAL A 103 8.65 6.02 3.33
C VAL A 103 7.97 7.16 4.06
N LEU A 104 7.40 8.11 3.34
CA LEU A 104 6.67 9.25 3.90
C LEU A 104 5.18 8.99 4.04
N GLY A 105 4.62 8.09 3.24
CA GLY A 105 3.23 7.70 3.28
C GLY A 105 2.96 6.54 2.32
N GLN A 106 1.86 5.85 2.56
CA GLN A 106 1.41 4.76 1.69
C GLN A 106 -0.10 4.63 1.74
N VAL A 107 -0.68 4.12 0.68
CA VAL A 107 -2.09 3.81 0.56
C VAL A 107 -2.28 2.58 -0.31
N SER A 108 -3.24 1.72 0.03
CA SER A 108 -3.82 0.73 -0.86
C SER A 108 -5.33 0.78 -0.67
N PHE A 109 -6.08 0.76 -1.76
CA PHE A 109 -7.53 0.77 -1.70
C PHE A 109 -8.12 0.09 -2.93
N LEU A 110 -9.24 -0.60 -2.69
CA LEU A 110 -10.04 -1.21 -3.74
C LEU A 110 -11.00 -0.18 -4.34
N LEU A 111 -11.26 -0.32 -5.63
CA LEU A 111 -12.33 0.38 -6.35
C LEU A 111 -13.52 -0.57 -6.53
N PRO A 112 -14.78 -0.08 -6.43
CA PRO A 112 -15.94 -0.92 -6.63
C PRO A 112 -15.97 -1.54 -8.03
N CYS A 113 -16.18 -2.85 -8.08
CA CYS A 113 -16.32 -3.58 -9.34
C CYS A 113 -17.28 -4.76 -9.18
N ASP A 114 -18.15 -4.99 -10.15
CA ASP A 114 -19.15 -6.05 -10.13
C ASP A 114 -18.59 -7.43 -10.50
N SER A 115 -17.51 -7.45 -11.29
CA SER A 115 -16.89 -8.68 -11.80
C SER A 115 -15.38 -8.49 -11.97
N ASN A 116 -14.63 -9.57 -11.79
CA ASN A 116 -13.18 -9.60 -12.00
C ASN A 116 -12.80 -10.82 -12.84
N GLY A 117 -12.54 -10.60 -14.13
CA GLY A 117 -12.07 -11.66 -15.03
C GLY A 117 -10.62 -12.10 -14.80
N ALA A 118 -9.86 -11.31 -14.04
CA ALA A 118 -8.45 -11.56 -13.71
C ALA A 118 -8.24 -12.09 -12.28
N GLU A 119 -9.30 -12.56 -11.58
CA GLU A 119 -9.22 -13.07 -10.21
C GLU A 119 -8.12 -14.13 -10.02
N ALA A 120 -7.98 -15.05 -10.99
CA ALA A 120 -6.93 -16.07 -10.94
C ALA A 120 -5.49 -15.50 -10.99
N ILE A 121 -5.33 -14.23 -11.38
CA ILE A 121 -4.04 -13.54 -11.51
C ILE A 121 -3.78 -12.65 -10.29
N ASN A 122 -4.75 -11.78 -9.95
CA ASN A 122 -4.62 -10.79 -8.89
C ASN A 122 -5.18 -11.23 -7.53
N GLY A 123 -5.95 -12.33 -7.48
CA GLY A 123 -6.49 -12.88 -6.25
C GLY A 123 -7.62 -12.07 -5.60
N ILE A 124 -8.16 -11.06 -6.29
CA ILE A 124 -9.22 -10.21 -5.76
C ILE A 124 -10.59 -10.82 -6.09
N ASP A 125 -11.25 -11.38 -5.07
CA ASP A 125 -12.61 -11.90 -5.21
C ASP A 125 -13.59 -10.75 -5.53
N PRO A 126 -14.40 -10.88 -6.60
CA PRO A 126 -15.44 -9.89 -6.92
C PRO A 126 -16.44 -9.65 -5.78
N ALA A 127 -16.65 -10.62 -4.89
CA ALA A 127 -17.48 -10.44 -3.70
C ALA A 127 -16.91 -9.37 -2.76
N VAL A 128 -15.58 -9.26 -2.66
CA VAL A 128 -14.91 -8.25 -1.85
C VAL A 128 -15.00 -6.87 -2.49
N SER A 129 -14.79 -6.76 -3.80
CA SER A 129 -14.88 -5.46 -4.50
C SER A 129 -16.30 -4.88 -4.53
N ARG A 130 -17.35 -5.72 -4.34
CA ARG A 130 -18.75 -5.27 -4.19
C ARG A 130 -19.11 -4.78 -2.79
N LEU A 131 -18.31 -5.03 -1.77
CA LEU A 131 -18.57 -4.54 -0.42
C LEU A 131 -18.53 -3.01 -0.38
N PRO A 132 -19.30 -2.36 0.51
CA PRO A 132 -19.17 -0.93 0.75
C PRO A 132 -17.75 -0.61 1.22
N GLN A 133 -17.05 0.27 0.51
CA GLN A 133 -15.64 0.59 0.77
C GLN A 133 -15.46 2.10 0.78
N PRO A 134 -14.55 2.62 1.62
CA PRO A 134 -14.22 4.04 1.67
C PRO A 134 -13.25 4.45 0.55
N TRP A 135 -13.41 3.96 -0.68
CA TRP A 135 -12.48 4.17 -1.78
C TRP A 135 -12.22 5.64 -2.10
N ARG A 136 -13.22 6.53 -1.87
CA ARG A 136 -13.03 7.98 -2.06
C ARG A 136 -12.01 8.57 -1.09
N SER A 137 -11.96 8.06 0.15
CA SER A 137 -10.92 8.47 1.11
C SER A 137 -9.54 7.93 0.71
N GLY A 138 -9.48 6.70 0.20
CA GLY A 138 -8.26 6.13 -0.38
C GLY A 138 -7.76 6.95 -1.56
N LEU A 139 -8.66 7.32 -2.47
CA LEU A 139 -8.37 8.17 -3.63
C LEU A 139 -7.85 9.55 -3.19
N ALA A 140 -8.49 10.22 -2.24
CA ALA A 140 -8.03 11.51 -1.73
C ALA A 140 -6.64 11.41 -1.08
N CYS A 141 -6.35 10.32 -0.36
CA CYS A 141 -5.01 10.05 0.17
C CYS A 141 -4.00 9.85 -0.98
N PHE A 142 -4.35 9.07 -1.99
CA PHE A 142 -3.52 8.86 -3.18
C PHE A 142 -3.19 10.19 -3.89
N GLU A 143 -4.18 11.05 -4.11
CA GLU A 143 -3.99 12.36 -4.74
C GLU A 143 -3.04 13.25 -3.94
N ALA A 144 -3.13 13.24 -2.61
CA ALA A 144 -2.20 13.98 -1.74
C ALA A 144 -0.76 13.44 -1.83
N LEU A 145 -0.57 12.11 -1.90
CA LEU A 145 0.74 11.50 -2.12
C LEU A 145 1.27 11.84 -3.52
N LEU A 146 0.41 11.77 -4.54
CA LEU A 146 0.75 12.11 -5.93
C LEU A 146 1.19 13.57 -6.05
N GLU A 147 0.48 14.51 -5.44
CA GLU A 147 0.84 15.92 -5.43
C GLU A 147 2.23 16.14 -4.83
N SER A 148 2.55 15.43 -3.76
CA SER A 148 3.81 15.53 -3.02
C SER A 148 5.00 14.92 -3.75
N ALA A 149 4.81 14.10 -4.77
CA ALA A 149 5.87 13.42 -5.51
C ALA A 149 6.43 14.29 -6.65
N ASP A 150 7.67 14.05 -7.02
CA ASP A 150 8.32 14.67 -8.20
C ASP A 150 8.07 13.82 -9.46
N VAL A 151 8.03 12.49 -9.30
CA VAL A 151 7.94 11.52 -10.39
C VAL A 151 7.17 10.29 -9.91
N VAL A 152 6.47 9.62 -10.83
CA VAL A 152 5.81 8.33 -10.60
C VAL A 152 6.71 7.21 -11.10
N LEU A 153 6.87 6.16 -10.31
CA LEU A 153 7.62 4.95 -10.64
C LEU A 153 6.69 3.75 -10.61
N ALA A 154 6.65 2.97 -11.68
CA ALA A 154 5.94 1.69 -11.72
C ALA A 154 6.77 0.61 -12.40
N HIS A 155 6.42 -0.67 -12.18
CA HIS A 155 7.02 -1.77 -12.91
C HIS A 155 6.17 -2.09 -14.15
N ASN A 156 6.74 -1.98 -15.36
CA ASN A 156 5.98 -1.94 -16.61
C ASN A 156 5.00 -0.74 -16.65
N ALA A 157 5.53 0.45 -16.39
CA ALA A 157 4.77 1.68 -16.19
C ALA A 157 3.77 2.03 -17.30
N ALA A 158 3.96 1.54 -18.51
CA ALA A 158 3.01 1.69 -19.61
C ALA A 158 1.66 1.04 -19.31
N PHE A 159 1.67 -0.08 -18.57
CA PHE A 159 0.47 -0.77 -18.16
C PHE A 159 -0.30 0.03 -17.10
N ASP A 160 0.37 0.49 -16.05
CA ASP A 160 -0.29 1.24 -14.99
C ASP A 160 -0.82 2.58 -15.49
N ARG A 161 -0.01 3.28 -16.26
CA ARG A 161 -0.31 4.63 -16.75
C ARG A 161 -1.62 4.73 -17.53
N GLN A 162 -1.99 3.68 -18.28
CA GLN A 162 -3.21 3.70 -19.11
C GLN A 162 -4.52 3.76 -18.31
N TRP A 163 -4.49 3.41 -17.01
CA TRP A 163 -5.66 3.40 -16.15
C TRP A 163 -5.97 4.77 -15.53
N PHE A 164 -4.99 5.66 -15.50
CA PHE A 164 -5.15 7.01 -14.94
C PHE A 164 -5.73 7.97 -15.97
N GLY A 165 -6.77 8.71 -15.56
CA GLY A 165 -7.63 9.49 -16.45
C GLY A 165 -8.83 8.72 -16.98
N VAL A 166 -9.02 7.47 -16.52
CA VAL A 166 -10.16 6.61 -16.85
C VAL A 166 -10.99 6.33 -15.59
N GLY A 167 -12.30 6.35 -15.70
CA GLY A 167 -13.20 6.12 -14.57
C GLY A 167 -12.98 7.14 -13.45
N PRO A 168 -12.85 6.69 -12.17
CA PRO A 168 -12.66 7.60 -11.04
C PRO A 168 -11.22 8.06 -10.83
N LEU A 169 -10.23 7.46 -11.52
CA LEU A 169 -8.82 7.75 -11.31
C LEU A 169 -8.42 9.07 -12.01
N PRO A 170 -7.66 9.96 -11.32
CA PRO A 170 -7.22 11.23 -11.90
C PRO A 170 -6.19 10.99 -13.00
N ALA A 171 -6.12 11.90 -13.98
CA ALA A 171 -5.02 11.91 -14.94
C ALA A 171 -3.71 12.32 -14.24
N ILE A 172 -2.63 11.60 -14.50
CA ILE A 172 -1.31 11.90 -13.95
C ILE A 172 -0.47 12.62 -14.99
N HIS A 173 -0.14 13.89 -14.70
CA HIS A 173 0.66 14.75 -15.57
C HIS A 173 2.14 14.80 -15.18
N LYS A 174 2.53 14.07 -14.11
CA LYS A 174 3.94 13.99 -13.68
C LYS A 174 4.75 13.08 -14.60
N PRO A 175 6.08 13.25 -14.64
CA PRO A 175 6.94 12.30 -15.33
C PRO A 175 6.79 10.88 -14.77
N TRP A 176 6.95 9.88 -15.64
CA TRP A 176 6.94 8.47 -15.27
C TRP A 176 8.31 7.86 -15.49
N LEU A 177 8.68 6.96 -14.58
CA LEU A 177 9.81 6.04 -14.70
C LEU A 177 9.30 4.61 -14.71
N CYS A 178 9.88 3.78 -15.54
CA CYS A 178 9.61 2.35 -15.60
C CYS A 178 10.76 1.57 -14.97
N SER A 179 10.51 0.86 -13.88
CA SER A 179 11.58 0.08 -13.25
C SER A 179 12.02 -1.12 -14.09
N MET A 180 11.22 -1.53 -15.05
CA MET A 180 11.56 -2.60 -15.99
C MET A 180 12.44 -2.09 -17.15
N GLU A 181 12.21 -0.87 -17.63
CA GLU A 181 12.84 -0.35 -18.85
C GLU A 181 13.92 0.69 -18.57
N ASP A 182 13.69 1.60 -17.60
CA ASP A 182 14.56 2.75 -17.34
C ASP A 182 15.66 2.46 -16.31
N LEU A 183 15.48 1.40 -15.47
CA LEU A 183 16.46 1.07 -14.44
C LEU A 183 17.40 -0.06 -14.90
N ARG A 184 18.70 0.14 -14.62
CA ARG A 184 19.69 -0.92 -14.79
C ARG A 184 19.80 -1.75 -13.51
N TRP A 185 19.32 -2.97 -13.57
CA TRP A 185 19.46 -3.91 -12.46
C TRP A 185 20.87 -4.50 -12.43
N PRO A 186 21.49 -4.66 -11.24
CA PRO A 186 22.78 -5.34 -11.11
C PRO A 186 22.70 -6.76 -11.67
N ALA A 187 23.73 -7.17 -12.44
CA ALA A 187 23.73 -8.48 -13.13
C ALA A 187 23.58 -9.66 -12.16
N GLU A 188 24.10 -9.53 -10.94
CA GLU A 188 24.02 -10.56 -9.91
C GLU A 188 22.61 -10.79 -9.37
N ARG A 189 21.71 -9.81 -9.58
CA ARG A 189 20.30 -9.86 -9.14
C ARG A 189 19.32 -10.01 -10.29
N GLN A 190 19.82 -9.93 -11.51
CA GLN A 190 19.01 -10.00 -12.72
C GLN A 190 19.03 -11.41 -13.28
N LEU A 191 18.07 -12.22 -12.92
CA LEU A 191 17.91 -13.59 -13.43
C LEU A 191 17.33 -13.64 -14.85
N ARG A 192 16.77 -12.54 -15.35
CA ARG A 192 16.14 -12.35 -16.66
C ARG A 192 16.36 -10.94 -17.15
N PRO A 193 16.28 -10.69 -18.47
CA PRO A 193 16.36 -9.34 -19.01
C PRO A 193 15.33 -8.37 -18.38
N ASN A 194 14.12 -8.84 -18.19
CA ASN A 194 13.01 -8.09 -17.56
C ASN A 194 12.55 -8.84 -16.30
N PRO A 195 13.07 -8.50 -15.11
CA PRO A 195 12.62 -9.12 -13.88
C PRO A 195 11.15 -8.77 -13.64
N SER A 196 10.35 -9.78 -13.29
CA SER A 196 8.98 -9.54 -12.83
C SER A 196 8.96 -9.38 -11.31
N VAL A 197 8.13 -8.50 -10.82
CA VAL A 197 7.76 -8.40 -9.41
C VAL A 197 6.86 -9.60 -9.09
N ARG A 198 7.11 -10.30 -7.99
CA ARG A 198 6.26 -11.35 -7.44
C ARG A 198 6.04 -11.09 -5.96
#